data_431e750fdd0c36a5478540c8a5a3a4a7
#
_entry.id   431e750fdd0c36a5478540c8a5a3a4a7
#
_cell.length_a   1.000
_cell.length_b   1.000
_cell.length_c   1.000
_cell.angle_alpha   90.00
_cell.angle_beta   90.00
_cell.angle_gamma   90.00
#
_symmetry.space_group_name_H-M   'P 1'
#
loop_
_entity.id
_entity.type
_entity.pdbx_description
1 polymer ?
#
loop_
_entity_poly.entity_id
_entity_poly.type
_entity_poly.pdbx_seq_one_letter_code
_entity_poly.pdbx_strand_id
1 'polypeptide(L)'
;VTARVLLDCDGVLSDFMGGVMPLINSILETSYTVDDVTEFSFAAALKLTPDQASAVKRSIGRTPRLAANLNVYPGAVDGVRRIREIAEIYVVTSSWDSNETWEFDRKAWLKRHFDIGHHDIVFTAAKHICVGDVFVDDRTETLAKWLEHHPTGTAVQWQTPHNRRDRWNGWSTNSWDELFRIVEFVRPFGTEVVA
;
A
#
# COMPACT_ATOMS: atom_id res chain seq x y z
N VAL A 1 11.18 -7.76 -22.44
CA VAL A 1 10.05 -7.09 -21.78
C VAL A 1 10.43 -6.85 -20.33
N THR A 2 10.35 -5.61 -19.87
CA THR A 2 10.65 -5.25 -18.47
C THR A 2 9.46 -5.68 -17.59
N ALA A 3 9.72 -6.27 -16.42
CA ALA A 3 8.68 -6.64 -15.49
C ALA A 3 7.93 -5.40 -14.98
N ARG A 4 6.63 -5.53 -14.73
CA ARG A 4 5.79 -4.47 -14.18
C ARG A 4 5.39 -4.81 -12.76
N VAL A 5 5.80 -3.95 -11.81
CA VAL A 5 5.49 -4.08 -10.39
C VAL A 5 4.44 -3.05 -10.01
N LEU A 6 3.33 -3.52 -9.48
CA LEU A 6 2.27 -2.70 -8.89
C LEU A 6 2.46 -2.65 -7.38
N LEU A 7 2.56 -1.46 -6.81
CA LEU A 7 2.70 -1.25 -5.36
C LEU A 7 1.46 -0.53 -4.82
N ASP A 8 0.87 -1.03 -3.74
CA ASP A 8 -0.02 -0.20 -2.93
C ASP A 8 0.77 0.93 -2.25
N CYS A 9 0.08 1.94 -1.81
CA CYS A 9 0.70 3.07 -1.12
C CYS A 9 0.57 2.95 0.40
N ASP A 10 -0.67 2.94 0.90
CA ASP A 10 -0.93 2.93 2.34
C ASP A 10 -0.69 1.54 2.91
N GLY A 11 0.12 1.43 3.95
CA GLY A 11 0.53 0.13 4.50
C GLY A 11 1.75 -0.50 3.79
N VAL A 12 2.15 -0.02 2.61
CA VAL A 12 3.34 -0.50 1.87
C VAL A 12 4.43 0.58 1.78
N LEU A 13 4.10 1.73 1.24
CA LEU A 13 5.02 2.87 1.08
C LEU A 13 4.87 3.88 2.20
N SER A 14 3.64 4.18 2.59
CA SER A 14 3.29 5.17 3.61
C SER A 14 2.71 4.54 4.86
N ASP A 15 3.11 5.06 6.03
CA ASP A 15 2.59 4.68 7.34
C ASP A 15 1.26 5.40 7.60
N PHE A 16 0.19 4.89 6.95
CA PHE A 16 -1.14 5.43 7.13
C PHE A 16 -1.62 5.31 8.57
N MET A 17 -1.49 4.12 9.18
CA MET A 17 -1.97 3.91 10.54
C MET A 17 -1.20 4.74 11.57
N GLY A 18 0.11 4.88 11.44
CA GLY A 18 0.90 5.79 12.29
C GLY A 18 0.47 7.25 12.13
N GLY A 19 0.10 7.67 10.93
CA GLY A 19 -0.36 9.03 10.66
C GLY A 19 -1.76 9.34 11.20
N VAL A 20 -2.68 8.34 11.23
CA VAL A 20 -4.06 8.54 11.71
C VAL A 20 -4.23 8.20 13.20
N MET A 21 -3.34 7.45 13.80
CA MET A 21 -3.42 7.05 15.20
C MET A 21 -3.52 8.25 16.18
N PRO A 22 -2.76 9.36 16.00
CA PRO A 22 -2.93 10.55 16.84
C PRO A 22 -4.33 11.15 16.75
N LEU A 23 -4.98 11.11 15.57
CA LEU A 23 -6.36 11.57 15.39
C LEU A 23 -7.35 10.66 16.12
N ILE A 24 -7.17 9.34 16.01
CA ILE A 24 -7.99 8.35 16.71
C ILE A 24 -7.91 8.60 18.22
N ASN A 25 -6.71 8.67 18.76
CA ASN A 25 -6.48 8.86 20.19
C ASN A 25 -7.04 10.20 20.71
N SER A 26 -6.90 11.26 19.92
CA SER A 26 -7.45 12.58 20.28
C SER A 26 -8.98 12.58 20.32
N ILE A 27 -9.64 11.88 19.39
CA ILE A 27 -11.12 11.85 19.31
C ILE A 27 -11.71 10.97 20.41
N LEU A 28 -11.03 9.84 20.70
CA LEU A 28 -11.55 8.81 21.60
C LEU A 28 -11.01 8.96 23.04
N GLU A 29 -10.12 9.93 23.28
CA GLU A 29 -9.43 10.12 24.57
C GLU A 29 -8.74 8.82 25.02
N THR A 30 -8.01 8.19 24.11
CA THR A 30 -7.33 6.90 24.28
C THR A 30 -5.83 7.02 24.02
N SER A 31 -5.11 5.91 24.21
CA SER A 31 -3.67 5.79 23.95
C SER A 31 -3.35 4.54 23.10
N TYR A 32 -4.19 4.22 22.14
CA TYR A 32 -3.94 3.12 21.20
C TYR A 32 -2.64 3.32 20.43
N THR A 33 -2.02 2.21 20.07
CA THR A 33 -0.83 2.12 19.23
C THR A 33 -1.19 1.47 17.88
N VAL A 34 -0.31 1.51 16.92
CA VAL A 34 -0.50 0.81 15.64
C VAL A 34 -0.60 -0.71 15.84
N ASP A 35 0.07 -1.27 16.87
CA ASP A 35 0.03 -2.69 17.18
C ASP A 35 -1.33 -3.19 17.71
N ASP A 36 -2.19 -2.28 18.18
CA ASP A 36 -3.56 -2.60 18.59
C ASP A 36 -4.47 -2.82 17.37
N VAL A 37 -4.05 -2.39 16.17
CA VAL A 37 -4.79 -2.57 14.92
C VAL A 37 -4.42 -3.92 14.31
N THR A 38 -5.09 -4.97 14.76
CA THR A 38 -4.82 -6.37 14.38
C THR A 38 -5.71 -6.88 13.25
N GLU A 39 -6.53 -6.03 12.65
CA GLU A 39 -7.42 -6.31 11.52
C GLU A 39 -7.39 -5.12 10.57
N PHE A 40 -7.68 -5.33 9.26
CA PHE A 40 -7.70 -4.25 8.27
C PHE A 40 -8.63 -3.10 8.66
N SER A 41 -9.78 -3.41 9.23
CA SER A 41 -10.68 -2.39 9.76
C SER A 41 -10.23 -1.94 11.15
N PHE A 42 -9.60 -0.79 11.25
CA PHE A 42 -9.25 -0.20 12.56
C PHE A 42 -10.46 -0.08 13.50
N ALA A 43 -11.65 0.15 12.94
CA ALA A 43 -12.88 0.23 13.73
C ALA A 43 -13.23 -1.12 14.37
N ALA A 44 -13.04 -2.22 13.66
CA ALA A 44 -13.24 -3.57 14.19
C ALA A 44 -12.13 -3.93 15.19
N ALA A 45 -10.86 -3.71 14.81
CA ALA A 45 -9.69 -3.99 15.66
C ALA A 45 -9.79 -3.28 17.02
N LEU A 46 -10.15 -2.00 17.03
CA LEU A 46 -10.26 -1.19 18.23
C LEU A 46 -11.66 -1.26 18.89
N LYS A 47 -12.56 -2.12 18.36
CA LYS A 47 -13.93 -2.34 18.87
C LYS A 47 -14.73 -1.04 19.03
N LEU A 48 -14.60 -0.15 18.05
CA LEU A 48 -15.29 1.15 18.07
C LEU A 48 -16.78 0.99 17.85
N THR A 49 -17.57 1.80 18.55
CA THR A 49 -19.00 1.96 18.21
C THR A 49 -19.16 2.58 16.81
N PRO A 50 -20.32 2.42 16.16
CA PRO A 50 -20.59 3.05 14.87
C PRO A 50 -20.39 4.58 14.88
N ASP A 51 -20.76 5.25 15.98
CA ASP A 51 -20.59 6.70 16.13
C ASP A 51 -19.12 7.10 16.25
N GLN A 52 -18.33 6.35 17.03
CA GLN A 52 -16.89 6.54 17.15
C GLN A 52 -16.19 6.33 15.82
N ALA A 53 -16.46 5.22 15.14
CA ALA A 53 -15.91 4.94 13.82
C ALA A 53 -16.27 6.03 12.80
N SER A 54 -17.51 6.53 12.82
CA SER A 54 -17.94 7.62 11.96
C SER A 54 -17.24 8.93 12.30
N ALA A 55 -17.02 9.24 13.58
CA ALA A 55 -16.31 10.44 14.02
C ALA A 55 -14.86 10.41 13.53
N VAL A 56 -14.16 9.27 13.69
CA VAL A 56 -12.79 9.08 13.21
C VAL A 56 -12.72 9.24 11.69
N LYS A 57 -13.58 8.54 10.94
CA LYS A 57 -13.60 8.63 9.46
C LYS A 57 -13.83 10.05 8.97
N ARG A 58 -14.77 10.79 9.61
CA ARG A 58 -14.99 12.21 9.29
C ARG A 58 -13.78 13.08 9.57
N SER A 59 -13.06 12.81 10.67
CA SER A 59 -11.85 13.56 11.00
C SER A 59 -10.74 13.33 9.97
N ILE A 60 -10.52 12.07 9.57
CA ILE A 60 -9.57 11.73 8.49
C ILE A 60 -9.96 12.49 7.21
N GLY A 61 -11.25 12.44 6.83
CA GLY A 61 -11.75 13.14 5.64
C GLY A 61 -11.59 14.66 5.69
N ARG A 62 -11.61 15.26 6.88
CA ARG A 62 -11.49 16.72 7.06
C ARG A 62 -10.09 17.20 7.41
N THR A 63 -9.15 16.31 7.64
CA THR A 63 -7.77 16.69 7.98
C THR A 63 -7.04 17.15 6.71
N PRO A 64 -6.73 18.45 6.57
CA PRO A 64 -6.06 18.95 5.38
C PRO A 64 -4.66 18.36 5.27
N ARG A 65 -4.23 18.09 4.05
CA ARG A 65 -2.88 17.62 3.74
C ARG A 65 -2.46 16.33 4.47
N LEU A 66 -3.40 15.52 4.94
CA LEU A 66 -3.08 14.29 5.64
C LEU A 66 -2.18 13.39 4.78
N ALA A 67 -2.58 13.11 3.53
CA ALA A 67 -1.81 12.26 2.63
C ALA A 67 -0.43 12.83 2.27
N ALA A 68 -0.27 14.17 2.30
CA ALA A 68 1.03 14.82 2.06
C ALA A 68 2.01 14.72 3.24
N ASN A 69 1.50 14.45 4.45
CA ASN A 69 2.27 14.48 5.69
C ASN A 69 2.47 13.10 6.33
N LEU A 70 2.01 12.04 5.70
CA LEU A 70 2.26 10.67 6.17
C LEU A 70 3.76 10.36 6.11
N ASN A 71 4.24 9.61 7.10
CA ASN A 71 5.61 9.14 7.10
C ASN A 71 5.81 8.06 6.02
N VAL A 72 7.03 8.01 5.48
CA VAL A 72 7.46 6.90 4.63
C VAL A 72 7.87 5.73 5.51
N TYR A 73 7.50 4.51 5.14
CA TYR A 73 8.01 3.33 5.84
C TYR A 73 9.52 3.22 5.72
N PRO A 74 10.22 2.79 6.79
CA PRO A 74 11.67 2.59 6.76
C PRO A 74 12.10 1.68 5.60
N GLY A 75 13.12 2.12 4.86
CA GLY A 75 13.67 1.38 3.74
C GLY A 75 12.90 1.47 2.42
N ALA A 76 11.67 2.02 2.41
CA ALA A 76 10.84 2.07 1.20
C ALA A 76 11.49 2.85 0.05
N VAL A 77 12.13 3.99 0.34
CA VAL A 77 12.79 4.80 -0.70
C VAL A 77 13.90 4.01 -1.40
N ASP A 78 14.77 3.38 -0.64
CA ASP A 78 15.87 2.57 -1.20
C ASP A 78 15.34 1.31 -1.89
N GLY A 79 14.33 0.67 -1.32
CA GLY A 79 13.69 -0.51 -1.90
C GLY A 79 13.08 -0.21 -3.27
N VAL A 80 12.29 0.85 -3.38
CA VAL A 80 11.70 1.30 -4.64
C VAL A 80 12.78 1.66 -5.66
N ARG A 81 13.82 2.39 -5.24
CA ARG A 81 14.94 2.76 -6.12
C ARG A 81 15.61 1.51 -6.71
N ARG A 82 15.89 0.50 -5.90
CA ARG A 82 16.51 -0.76 -6.35
C ARG A 82 15.60 -1.55 -7.29
N ILE A 83 14.31 -1.66 -6.97
CA ILE A 83 13.37 -2.38 -7.84
C ILE A 83 13.28 -1.70 -9.21
N ARG A 84 13.35 -0.37 -9.29
CA ARG A 84 13.37 0.36 -10.57
C ARG A 84 14.58 0.03 -11.47
N GLU A 85 15.66 -0.48 -10.93
CA GLU A 85 16.80 -0.92 -11.73
C GLU A 85 16.47 -2.16 -12.58
N ILE A 86 15.44 -2.93 -12.19
CA ILE A 86 15.08 -4.21 -12.82
C ILE A 86 13.63 -4.31 -13.29
N ALA A 87 12.75 -3.36 -12.93
CA ALA A 87 11.33 -3.39 -13.24
C ALA A 87 10.74 -1.97 -13.37
N GLU A 88 9.63 -1.86 -14.10
CA GLU A 88 8.77 -0.68 -14.08
C GLU A 88 7.88 -0.70 -12.84
N ILE A 89 7.75 0.45 -12.16
CA ILE A 89 6.93 0.56 -10.95
C ILE A 89 5.74 1.46 -11.23
N TYR A 90 4.56 0.97 -10.85
CA TYR A 90 3.31 1.73 -10.80
C TYR A 90 2.73 1.68 -9.39
N VAL A 91 2.23 2.80 -8.90
CA VAL A 91 1.50 2.83 -7.63
C VAL A 91 0.01 2.71 -7.91
N VAL A 92 -0.64 1.72 -7.28
CA VAL A 92 -2.07 1.46 -7.41
C VAL A 92 -2.71 1.60 -6.04
N THR A 93 -3.36 2.73 -5.78
CA THR A 93 -3.84 3.10 -4.46
C THR A 93 -5.29 3.56 -4.48
N SER A 94 -5.98 3.46 -3.36
CA SER A 94 -7.34 3.98 -3.21
C SER A 94 -7.33 5.40 -2.64
N SER A 95 -8.27 6.23 -3.09
CA SER A 95 -8.49 7.54 -2.49
C SER A 95 -9.30 7.42 -1.18
N TRP A 96 -9.10 8.37 -0.28
CA TRP A 96 -10.03 8.61 0.81
C TRP A 96 -11.09 9.60 0.34
N ASP A 97 -12.22 9.09 -0.17
CA ASP A 97 -13.21 9.85 -0.94
C ASP A 97 -13.73 11.12 -0.25
N SER A 98 -13.80 11.11 1.07
CA SER A 98 -14.26 12.29 1.83
C SER A 98 -13.18 13.33 2.09
N ASN A 99 -11.94 13.14 1.59
CA ASN A 99 -10.84 14.10 1.69
C ASN A 99 -10.54 14.69 0.31
N GLU A 100 -11.03 15.90 0.05
CA GLU A 100 -10.97 16.56 -1.26
C GLU A 100 -9.53 16.77 -1.78
N THR A 101 -8.53 16.83 -0.90
CA THR A 101 -7.14 17.03 -1.30
C THR A 101 -6.33 15.73 -1.40
N TRP A 102 -6.93 14.57 -1.09
CA TRP A 102 -6.22 13.31 -0.94
C TRP A 102 -5.34 12.95 -2.13
N GLU A 103 -5.91 12.92 -3.33
CA GLU A 103 -5.17 12.54 -4.53
C GLU A 103 -4.09 13.55 -4.90
N PHE A 104 -4.39 14.85 -4.77
CA PHE A 104 -3.40 15.91 -5.04
C PHE A 104 -2.22 15.78 -4.07
N ASP A 105 -2.51 15.64 -2.79
CA ASP A 105 -1.52 15.50 -1.74
C ASP A 105 -0.70 14.21 -1.90
N ARG A 106 -1.34 13.10 -2.27
CA ARG A 106 -0.69 11.82 -2.52
C ARG A 106 0.25 11.88 -3.73
N LYS A 107 -0.16 12.50 -4.83
CA LYS A 107 0.70 12.73 -6.00
C LYS A 107 1.95 13.53 -5.62
N ALA A 108 1.77 14.62 -4.87
CA ALA A 108 2.89 15.45 -4.41
C ALA A 108 3.82 14.66 -3.46
N TRP A 109 3.26 13.83 -2.58
CA TRP A 109 4.01 12.98 -1.66
C TRP A 109 4.84 11.92 -2.40
N LEU A 110 4.23 11.19 -3.35
CA LEU A 110 4.91 10.17 -4.16
C LEU A 110 6.03 10.78 -5.01
N LYS A 111 5.79 11.95 -5.61
CA LYS A 111 6.83 12.67 -6.34
C LYS A 111 7.99 13.08 -5.45
N ARG A 112 7.70 13.62 -4.27
CA ARG A 112 8.71 14.11 -3.32
C ARG A 112 9.60 13.00 -2.76
N HIS A 113 9.01 11.85 -2.40
CA HIS A 113 9.74 10.78 -1.70
C HIS A 113 10.32 9.72 -2.63
N PHE A 114 9.66 9.46 -3.76
CA PHE A 114 9.99 8.34 -4.63
C PHE A 114 10.29 8.74 -6.07
N ASP A 115 10.17 10.01 -6.42
CA ASP A 115 10.22 10.49 -7.80
C ASP A 115 9.23 9.76 -8.73
N ILE A 116 8.05 9.36 -8.20
CA ILE A 116 6.96 8.77 -8.96
C ILE A 116 6.09 9.88 -9.52
N GLY A 117 5.96 9.91 -10.85
CA GLY A 117 5.16 10.89 -11.57
C GLY A 117 3.68 10.50 -11.67
N HIS A 118 2.84 11.46 -12.06
CA HIS A 118 1.39 11.23 -12.18
C HIS A 118 0.99 10.17 -13.22
N HIS A 119 1.86 9.87 -14.19
CA HIS A 119 1.64 8.83 -15.20
C HIS A 119 1.80 7.42 -14.64
N ASP A 120 2.49 7.29 -13.51
CA ASP A 120 2.79 6.00 -12.88
C ASP A 120 1.89 5.75 -11.65
N ILE A 121 0.79 6.52 -11.52
CA ILE A 121 -0.12 6.43 -10.37
C ILE A 121 -1.53 6.13 -10.88
N VAL A 122 -2.16 5.09 -10.33
CA VAL A 122 -3.56 4.73 -10.56
C VAL A 122 -4.34 4.86 -9.26
N PHE A 123 -5.32 5.75 -9.23
CA PHE A 123 -6.26 5.86 -8.11
C PHE A 123 -7.48 5.01 -8.41
N THR A 124 -7.63 3.91 -7.69
CA THR A 124 -8.78 3.01 -7.84
C THR A 124 -8.95 2.08 -6.62
N ALA A 125 -10.19 1.84 -6.21
CA ALA A 125 -10.53 0.76 -5.29
C ALA A 125 -10.63 -0.61 -6.01
N ALA A 126 -10.77 -0.60 -7.34
CA ALA A 126 -10.86 -1.80 -8.17
C ALA A 126 -9.46 -2.25 -8.65
N LYS A 127 -8.50 -2.41 -7.74
CA LYS A 127 -7.09 -2.71 -8.05
C LYS A 127 -6.90 -3.96 -8.92
N HIS A 128 -7.86 -4.89 -8.90
CA HIS A 128 -7.85 -6.11 -9.73
C HIS A 128 -7.91 -5.88 -11.23
N ILE A 129 -8.27 -4.67 -11.68
CA ILE A 129 -8.27 -4.33 -13.12
C ILE A 129 -6.87 -3.91 -13.63
N CYS A 130 -5.93 -3.65 -12.74
CA CYS A 130 -4.59 -3.22 -13.09
C CYS A 130 -3.72 -4.42 -13.48
N VAL A 131 -3.11 -4.36 -14.66
CA VAL A 131 -2.27 -5.44 -15.21
C VAL A 131 -0.82 -5.23 -14.81
N GLY A 132 -0.22 -6.26 -14.20
CA GLY A 132 1.19 -6.28 -13.80
C GLY A 132 1.70 -7.71 -13.67
N ASP A 133 3.01 -7.87 -13.49
CA ASP A 133 3.65 -9.17 -13.24
C ASP A 133 3.73 -9.47 -11.74
N VAL A 134 3.93 -8.43 -10.93
CA VAL A 134 3.96 -8.49 -9.47
C VAL A 134 3.01 -7.45 -8.89
N PHE A 135 2.19 -7.84 -7.93
CA PHE A 135 1.36 -6.92 -7.17
C PHE A 135 1.62 -7.06 -5.67
N VAL A 136 1.96 -5.95 -5.02
CA VAL A 136 2.27 -5.85 -3.58
C VAL A 136 1.20 -5.02 -2.90
N ASP A 137 0.54 -5.58 -1.91
CA ASP A 137 -0.53 -4.94 -1.15
C ASP A 137 -0.53 -5.49 0.27
N ASP A 138 -0.96 -4.72 1.25
CA ASP A 138 -1.08 -5.17 2.63
C ASP A 138 -2.44 -5.84 2.93
N ARG A 139 -3.39 -5.75 1.98
CA ARG A 139 -4.73 -6.31 2.13
C ARG A 139 -4.89 -7.63 1.39
N THR A 140 -5.04 -8.70 2.14
CA THR A 140 -5.13 -10.08 1.65
C THR A 140 -6.27 -10.28 0.64
N GLU A 141 -7.45 -9.69 0.89
CA GLU A 141 -8.59 -9.81 -0.02
C GLU A 141 -8.34 -9.12 -1.37
N THR A 142 -7.59 -8.02 -1.36
CA THR A 142 -7.19 -7.32 -2.58
C THR A 142 -6.27 -8.19 -3.42
N LEU A 143 -5.28 -8.81 -2.80
CA LEU A 143 -4.34 -9.74 -3.46
C LEU A 143 -5.07 -10.98 -4.03
N ALA A 144 -5.96 -11.58 -3.24
CA ALA A 144 -6.73 -12.74 -3.69
C ALA A 144 -7.59 -12.40 -4.91
N LYS A 145 -8.31 -11.28 -4.86
CA LYS A 145 -9.12 -10.81 -5.97
C LYS A 145 -8.28 -10.46 -7.20
N TRP A 146 -7.10 -9.90 -7.02
CA TRP A 146 -6.20 -9.61 -8.13
C TRP A 146 -5.73 -10.90 -8.82
N LEU A 147 -5.36 -11.94 -8.07
CA LEU A 147 -4.97 -13.25 -8.62
C LEU A 147 -6.09 -13.94 -9.38
N GLU A 148 -7.35 -13.78 -8.98
CA GLU A 148 -8.50 -14.31 -9.74
C GLU A 148 -8.54 -13.77 -11.18
N HIS A 149 -8.09 -12.51 -11.38
CA HIS A 149 -8.06 -11.86 -12.69
C HIS A 149 -6.70 -11.99 -13.39
N HIS A 150 -5.64 -12.28 -12.64
CA HIS A 150 -4.25 -12.39 -13.12
C HIS A 150 -3.61 -13.71 -12.63
N PRO A 151 -4.08 -14.88 -13.10
CA PRO A 151 -3.66 -16.18 -12.57
C PRO A 151 -2.17 -16.51 -12.79
N THR A 152 -1.50 -15.82 -13.72
CA THR A 152 -0.06 -15.95 -13.96
C THR A 152 0.78 -14.90 -13.26
N GLY A 153 0.13 -13.95 -12.59
CA GLY A 153 0.81 -12.91 -11.83
C GLY A 153 1.30 -13.41 -10.47
N THR A 154 2.17 -12.63 -9.86
CA THR A 154 2.69 -12.88 -8.51
C THR A 154 2.15 -11.83 -7.55
N ALA A 155 1.34 -12.27 -6.58
CA ALA A 155 0.85 -11.41 -5.51
C ALA A 155 1.71 -11.58 -4.25
N VAL A 156 2.13 -10.47 -3.67
CA VAL A 156 2.99 -10.42 -2.48
C VAL A 156 2.29 -9.65 -1.38
N GLN A 157 1.99 -10.32 -0.28
CA GLN A 157 1.45 -9.68 0.91
C GLN A 157 2.57 -8.90 1.61
N TRP A 158 2.39 -7.57 1.73
CA TRP A 158 3.25 -6.78 2.58
C TRP A 158 2.78 -6.89 4.03
N GLN A 159 3.64 -7.46 4.88
CA GLN A 159 3.29 -7.76 6.27
C GLN A 159 3.22 -6.50 7.14
N THR A 160 2.09 -6.34 7.80
CA THR A 160 1.78 -5.27 8.74
C THR A 160 1.12 -5.85 9.99
N PRO A 161 0.97 -5.10 11.10
CA PRO A 161 0.28 -5.61 12.28
C PRO A 161 -1.12 -6.15 12.00
N HIS A 162 -1.88 -5.51 11.11
CA HIS A 162 -3.27 -5.86 10.86
C HIS A 162 -3.49 -7.13 10.03
N ASN A 163 -2.47 -7.60 9.28
CA ASN A 163 -2.60 -8.80 8.46
C ASN A 163 -1.78 -10.01 8.94
N ARG A 164 -1.11 -9.90 10.09
CA ARG A 164 -0.28 -11.00 10.65
C ARG A 164 -1.06 -12.29 10.91
N ARG A 165 -2.39 -12.21 11.04
CA ARG A 165 -3.27 -13.36 11.31
C ARG A 165 -4.04 -13.83 10.08
N ASP A 166 -3.88 -13.16 8.97
CA ASP A 166 -4.56 -13.52 7.74
C ASP A 166 -4.04 -14.84 7.20
N ARG A 167 -4.94 -15.63 6.63
CA ARG A 167 -4.56 -16.87 5.92
C ARG A 167 -4.16 -16.51 4.50
N TRP A 168 -2.87 -16.31 4.28
CA TRP A 168 -2.28 -16.08 3.00
C TRP A 168 -1.30 -17.20 2.63
N ASN A 169 -1.48 -17.84 1.47
CA ASN A 169 -0.65 -18.95 0.99
C ASN A 169 0.35 -18.54 -0.10
N GLY A 170 0.39 -17.26 -0.46
CA GLY A 170 1.31 -16.70 -1.45
C GLY A 170 2.59 -16.15 -0.82
N TRP A 171 3.34 -15.40 -1.61
CA TRP A 171 4.51 -14.66 -1.13
C TRP A 171 4.11 -13.62 -0.07
N SER A 172 4.91 -13.51 0.97
CA SER A 172 4.67 -12.58 2.08
C SER A 172 5.98 -12.08 2.64
N THR A 173 6.14 -10.76 2.78
CA THR A 173 7.36 -10.15 3.30
C THR A 173 7.09 -8.78 3.94
N ASN A 174 7.99 -8.32 4.81
CA ASN A 174 8.12 -6.94 5.28
C ASN A 174 9.53 -6.38 5.00
N SER A 175 10.29 -7.06 4.14
CA SER A 175 11.66 -6.73 3.77
C SER A 175 11.75 -6.29 2.31
N TRP A 176 12.26 -5.09 2.07
CA TRP A 176 12.52 -4.59 0.72
C TRP A 176 13.58 -5.41 -0.02
N ASP A 177 14.54 -5.99 0.70
CA ASP A 177 15.54 -6.90 0.11
C ASP A 177 14.92 -8.21 -0.36
N GLU A 178 13.97 -8.74 0.39
CA GLU A 178 13.23 -9.95 0.01
C GLU A 178 12.29 -9.65 -1.17
N LEU A 179 11.56 -8.53 -1.13
CA LEU A 179 10.72 -8.11 -2.25
C LEU A 179 11.55 -7.95 -3.54
N PHE A 180 12.74 -7.35 -3.46
CA PHE A 180 13.63 -7.24 -4.60
C PHE A 180 13.96 -8.62 -5.20
N ARG A 181 14.32 -9.62 -4.35
CA ARG A 181 14.62 -10.98 -4.80
C ARG A 181 13.38 -11.66 -5.43
N ILE A 182 12.18 -11.43 -4.89
CA ILE A 182 10.94 -11.95 -5.48
C ILE A 182 10.75 -11.35 -6.88
N VAL A 183 10.89 -10.03 -7.03
CA VAL A 183 10.77 -9.36 -8.34
C VAL A 183 11.84 -9.86 -9.31
N GLU A 184 13.07 -10.04 -8.85
CA GLU A 184 14.17 -10.57 -9.67
C GLU A 184 13.87 -12.01 -10.13
N PHE A 185 13.31 -12.84 -9.26
CA PHE A 185 12.96 -14.23 -9.56
C PHE A 185 11.80 -14.34 -10.58
N VAL A 186 10.78 -13.50 -10.47
CA VAL A 186 9.58 -13.59 -11.33
C VAL A 186 9.68 -12.77 -12.62
N ARG A 187 10.68 -11.89 -12.74
CA ARG A 187 10.86 -11.11 -13.99
C ARG A 187 11.07 -12.07 -15.17
N PRO A 188 10.43 -11.80 -16.32
CA PRO A 188 10.70 -12.58 -17.52
C PRO A 188 12.19 -12.56 -17.81
N PHE A 189 12.82 -13.72 -17.91
CA PHE A 189 14.19 -13.80 -18.43
C PHE A 189 14.14 -13.19 -19.82
N GLY A 190 14.83 -12.06 -20.00
CA GLY A 190 14.97 -11.46 -21.31
C GLY A 190 15.49 -12.56 -22.24
N THR A 191 14.74 -12.85 -23.30
CA THR A 191 15.34 -13.54 -24.45
C THR A 191 16.47 -12.64 -24.90
N GLU A 192 17.70 -12.99 -24.56
CA GLU A 192 18.86 -12.46 -25.25
C GLU A 192 18.59 -12.72 -26.74
N VAL A 193 18.26 -11.66 -27.45
CA VAL A 193 18.30 -11.69 -28.89
C VAL A 193 19.79 -11.80 -29.22
N VAL A 194 20.24 -13.05 -29.36
CA VAL A 194 21.53 -13.33 -29.96
C VAL A 194 21.45 -12.79 -31.38
N ALA A 195 22.09 -11.64 -31.58
CA ALA A 195 22.23 -11.01 -32.91
C ALA A 195 23.27 -11.78 -33.71
#